data_7799eb19487f03a26ed40fd7e96bea49
#
_entry.id   7799eb19487f03a26ed40fd7e96bea49
#
_cell.length_a   1.000
_cell.length_b   1.000
_cell.length_c   1.000
_cell.angle_alpha   90.00
_cell.angle_beta   90.00
_cell.angle_gamma   90.00
#
_symmetry.space_group_name_H-M   'P 1'
#
loop_
_entity.id
_entity.type
_entity.pdbx_description
1 polymer ?
#
loop_
_entity_poly.entity_id
_entity_poly.type
_entity_poly.pdbx_seq_one_letter_code
_entity_poly.pdbx_strand_id
1 'polypeptide(L)'
;NSWLEITSEIKGGKTSERSDNFMQEGEKSQKMIDESLKDTKKSKKPKVLFLHQHSDNSIVVAGSNFHSEKWIKATGGVDIVGEDGVEGQKEVNMEQIYKWNPDKIYITNFTETQPEDLIENKTDGQDWSQVKAVKDKEVYKVPLGIYRWFPPNGDAPLMLKWMAQHNHPDKFKYNMKDEIKSYYQKFYDYELSDKDVELILHPSSDAAKY
;
A
#
# COMPACT_ATOMS: atom_id res chain seq x y z
N ASN A 1 -12.62 -3.40 -18.63
CA ASN A 1 -12.98 -1.99 -18.50
C ASN A 1 -13.05 -1.60 -17.04
N SER A 2 -12.42 -0.50 -16.69
CA SER A 2 -12.46 0.02 -15.31
C SER A 2 -13.80 0.73 -15.03
N TRP A 3 -14.20 0.85 -13.78
CA TRP A 3 -15.35 1.67 -13.39
C TRP A 3 -15.23 3.12 -13.84
N LEU A 4 -14.00 3.64 -13.95
CA LEU A 4 -13.72 4.99 -14.45
C LEU A 4 -14.09 5.12 -15.93
N GLU A 5 -13.73 4.15 -16.77
CA GLU A 5 -14.13 4.13 -18.19
C GLU A 5 -15.64 4.10 -18.33
N ILE A 6 -16.32 3.18 -17.65
CA ILE A 6 -17.77 3.03 -17.70
C ILE A 6 -18.46 4.32 -17.26
N THR A 7 -18.05 4.91 -16.15
CA THR A 7 -18.66 6.16 -15.64
C THR A 7 -18.36 7.35 -16.53
N SER A 8 -17.19 7.39 -17.19
CA SER A 8 -16.84 8.46 -18.12
C SER A 8 -17.62 8.37 -19.43
N GLU A 9 -17.84 7.17 -19.95
CA GLU A 9 -18.69 6.93 -21.12
C GLU A 9 -20.15 7.36 -20.87
N ILE A 10 -20.69 7.07 -19.67
CA ILE A 10 -22.05 7.47 -19.28
C ILE A 10 -22.18 8.98 -19.15
N LYS A 11 -21.20 9.66 -18.58
CA LYS A 11 -21.24 11.11 -18.32
C LYS A 11 -20.75 11.96 -19.49
N GLY A 12 -19.84 11.43 -20.31
CA GLY A 12 -19.24 12.10 -21.47
C GLY A 12 -18.40 13.35 -21.15
N GLY A 13 -17.85 13.97 -22.19
CA GLY A 13 -17.18 15.27 -22.12
C GLY A 13 -15.95 15.31 -21.20
N LYS A 14 -15.84 16.36 -20.35
CA LYS A 14 -14.70 16.56 -19.44
C LYS A 14 -14.45 15.42 -18.46
N THR A 15 -15.44 14.58 -18.18
CA THR A 15 -15.30 13.42 -17.30
C THR A 15 -14.49 12.31 -17.98
N SER A 16 -14.68 12.11 -19.29
CA SER A 16 -13.91 11.17 -20.09
C SER A 16 -12.43 11.57 -20.12
N GLU A 17 -12.14 12.83 -20.41
CA GLU A 17 -10.76 13.35 -20.44
C GLU A 17 -10.06 13.21 -19.08
N ARG A 18 -10.74 13.48 -17.98
CA ARG A 18 -10.19 13.27 -16.62
C ARG A 18 -9.91 11.80 -16.35
N SER A 19 -10.81 10.90 -16.72
CA SER A 19 -10.64 9.46 -16.59
C SER A 19 -9.38 8.97 -17.33
N ASP A 20 -9.23 9.39 -18.59
CA ASP A 20 -8.07 9.04 -19.43
C ASP A 20 -6.77 9.56 -18.80
N ASN A 21 -6.78 10.77 -18.27
CA ASN A 21 -5.62 11.36 -17.59
C ASN A 21 -5.23 10.58 -16.32
N PHE A 22 -6.18 10.10 -15.52
CA PHE A 22 -5.91 9.23 -14.37
C PHE A 22 -5.26 7.91 -14.79
N MET A 23 -5.81 7.27 -15.82
CA MET A 23 -5.28 6.01 -16.34
C MET A 23 -3.86 6.20 -16.86
N GLN A 24 -3.62 7.23 -17.67
CA GLN A 24 -2.28 7.55 -18.20
C GLN A 24 -1.25 7.82 -17.09
N GLU A 25 -1.65 8.50 -16.01
CA GLU A 25 -0.73 8.75 -14.87
C GLU A 25 -0.38 7.42 -14.16
N GLY A 26 -1.35 6.52 -14.00
CA GLY A 26 -1.12 5.18 -13.45
C GLY A 26 -0.18 4.35 -14.33
N GLU A 27 -0.43 4.30 -15.63
CA GLU A 27 0.41 3.59 -16.61
C GLU A 27 1.83 4.16 -16.65
N LYS A 28 1.96 5.49 -16.64
CA LYS A 28 3.28 6.15 -16.59
C LYS A 28 4.05 5.80 -15.33
N SER A 29 3.39 5.81 -14.17
CA SER A 29 4.00 5.43 -12.90
C SER A 29 4.44 3.96 -12.92
N GLN A 30 3.59 3.05 -13.40
CA GLN A 30 3.92 1.63 -13.52
C GLN A 30 5.10 1.40 -14.48
N LYS A 31 5.07 1.99 -15.66
CA LYS A 31 6.15 1.87 -16.64
C LYS A 31 7.50 2.33 -16.07
N MET A 32 7.52 3.45 -15.36
CA MET A 32 8.74 3.96 -14.72
C MET A 32 9.28 2.99 -13.65
N ILE A 33 8.38 2.37 -12.86
CA ILE A 33 8.75 1.36 -11.87
C ILE A 33 9.31 0.12 -12.57
N ASP A 34 8.64 -0.39 -13.58
CA ASP A 34 9.05 -1.58 -14.34
C ASP A 34 10.43 -1.39 -14.98
N GLU A 35 10.67 -0.24 -15.62
CA GLU A 35 11.96 0.10 -16.21
C GLU A 35 13.09 0.16 -15.17
N SER A 36 12.81 0.74 -14.00
CA SER A 36 13.78 0.85 -12.90
C SER A 36 14.10 -0.50 -12.25
N LEU A 37 13.16 -1.43 -12.28
CA LEU A 37 13.27 -2.74 -11.63
C LEU A 37 13.60 -3.89 -12.58
N LYS A 38 13.65 -3.67 -13.91
CA LYS A 38 13.83 -4.72 -14.93
C LYS A 38 14.99 -5.68 -14.66
N ASP A 39 16.09 -5.17 -14.13
CA ASP A 39 17.30 -5.94 -13.83
C ASP A 39 17.40 -6.39 -12.37
N THR A 40 16.34 -6.19 -11.60
CA THR A 40 16.32 -6.56 -10.17
C THR A 40 16.09 -8.07 -10.01
N LYS A 41 17.11 -8.78 -9.52
CA LYS A 41 17.03 -10.22 -9.26
C LYS A 41 15.97 -10.53 -8.19
N LYS A 42 15.29 -11.68 -8.30
CA LYS A 42 14.27 -12.12 -7.31
C LYS A 42 14.81 -12.09 -5.87
N SER A 43 16.08 -12.47 -5.65
CA SER A 43 16.73 -12.46 -4.34
C SER A 43 16.95 -11.07 -3.72
N LYS A 44 16.74 -10.01 -4.49
CA LYS A 44 16.84 -8.60 -4.04
C LYS A 44 15.47 -7.95 -3.85
N LYS A 45 14.39 -8.67 -4.16
CA LYS A 45 13.02 -8.19 -3.96
C LYS A 45 12.62 -8.42 -2.50
N PRO A 46 12.08 -7.42 -1.80
CA PRO A 46 11.65 -7.60 -0.41
C PRO A 46 10.47 -8.57 -0.32
N LYS A 47 10.47 -9.38 0.72
CA LYS A 47 9.33 -10.20 1.14
C LYS A 47 8.32 -9.28 1.82
N VAL A 48 7.13 -9.18 1.27
CA VAL A 48 6.09 -8.26 1.71
C VAL A 48 4.90 -9.00 2.27
N LEU A 49 4.38 -8.48 3.38
CA LEU A 49 3.13 -8.92 4.01
C LEU A 49 2.18 -7.73 4.16
N PHE A 50 0.93 -7.90 3.74
CA PHE A 50 -0.15 -6.99 4.11
C PHE A 50 -0.91 -7.54 5.32
N LEU A 51 -0.88 -6.77 6.41
CA LEU A 51 -1.72 -6.96 7.58
C LEU A 51 -3.05 -6.26 7.31
N HIS A 52 -4.09 -7.06 7.02
CA HIS A 52 -5.37 -6.53 6.55
C HIS A 52 -6.27 -6.09 7.69
N GLN A 53 -6.45 -6.95 8.69
CA GLN A 53 -7.10 -6.64 9.97
C GLN A 53 -6.25 -7.21 11.10
N HIS A 54 -6.26 -6.51 12.24
CA HIS A 54 -5.44 -6.91 13.37
C HIS A 54 -6.05 -6.39 14.69
N SER A 55 -5.97 -7.22 15.71
CA SER A 55 -6.29 -6.92 17.09
C SER A 55 -5.52 -7.88 18.01
N ASP A 56 -5.64 -7.73 19.32
CA ASP A 56 -5.00 -8.64 20.30
C ASP A 56 -5.35 -10.12 20.07
N ASN A 57 -6.53 -10.38 19.52
CA ASN A 57 -7.04 -11.75 19.35
C ASN A 57 -7.06 -12.25 17.91
N SER A 58 -6.67 -11.42 16.93
CA SER A 58 -6.79 -11.78 15.51
C SER A 58 -5.71 -11.15 14.65
N ILE A 59 -5.12 -11.93 13.75
CA ILE A 59 -4.17 -11.51 12.74
C ILE A 59 -4.72 -11.94 11.39
N VAL A 60 -5.28 -11.01 10.60
CA VAL A 60 -5.79 -11.30 9.26
C VAL A 60 -4.84 -10.71 8.22
N VAL A 61 -4.28 -11.57 7.39
CA VAL A 61 -3.36 -11.21 6.30
C VAL A 61 -4.06 -11.31 4.95
N ALA A 62 -3.50 -10.63 3.96
CA ALA A 62 -3.97 -10.68 2.58
C ALA A 62 -2.93 -11.33 1.66
N GLY A 63 -3.34 -12.34 0.90
CA GLY A 63 -2.51 -13.11 -0.02
C GLY A 63 -2.88 -12.92 -1.49
N SER A 64 -2.72 -13.97 -2.32
CA SER A 64 -3.00 -13.96 -3.74
C SER A 64 -4.49 -13.75 -4.05
N ASN A 65 -4.80 -13.40 -5.32
CA ASN A 65 -6.16 -13.07 -5.77
C ASN A 65 -6.83 -11.92 -4.99
N PHE A 66 -6.03 -11.04 -4.38
CA PHE A 66 -6.49 -9.87 -3.65
C PHE A 66 -5.72 -8.62 -4.06
N HIS A 67 -6.08 -7.44 -3.53
CA HIS A 67 -5.41 -6.18 -3.88
C HIS A 67 -3.93 -6.16 -3.48
N SER A 68 -3.59 -6.82 -2.36
CA SER A 68 -2.21 -6.96 -1.87
C SER A 68 -1.26 -7.51 -2.92
N GLU A 69 -1.61 -8.62 -3.56
CA GLU A 69 -0.78 -9.24 -4.58
C GLU A 69 -0.46 -8.28 -5.73
N LYS A 70 -1.49 -7.52 -6.19
CA LYS A 70 -1.32 -6.55 -7.27
C LYS A 70 -0.33 -5.45 -6.89
N TRP A 71 -0.50 -4.85 -5.70
CA TRP A 71 0.40 -3.82 -5.21
C TRP A 71 1.82 -4.31 -5.01
N ILE A 72 1.99 -5.50 -4.40
CA ILE A 72 3.30 -6.09 -4.15
C ILE A 72 4.03 -6.34 -5.47
N LYS A 73 3.37 -6.98 -6.45
CA LYS A 73 3.95 -7.27 -7.76
C LYS A 73 4.28 -5.99 -8.53
N ALA A 74 3.36 -5.04 -8.57
CA ALA A 74 3.51 -3.77 -9.29
C ALA A 74 4.66 -2.92 -8.75
N THR A 75 5.03 -3.09 -7.49
CA THR A 75 6.11 -2.35 -6.82
C THR A 75 7.36 -3.19 -6.55
N GLY A 76 7.47 -4.35 -7.21
CA GLY A 76 8.67 -5.17 -7.22
C GLY A 76 8.94 -5.98 -5.95
N GLY A 77 7.93 -6.20 -5.10
CA GLY A 77 8.03 -7.09 -3.94
C GLY A 77 7.74 -8.56 -4.26
N VAL A 78 7.82 -9.40 -3.24
CA VAL A 78 7.42 -10.81 -3.23
C VAL A 78 6.26 -10.96 -2.25
N ASP A 79 5.11 -11.40 -2.73
CA ASP A 79 3.95 -11.74 -1.89
C ASP A 79 4.19 -13.09 -1.21
N ILE A 80 4.79 -13.05 -0.02
CA ILE A 80 5.14 -14.28 0.71
C ILE A 80 3.92 -15.04 1.23
N VAL A 81 2.80 -14.36 1.41
CA VAL A 81 1.53 -14.94 1.85
C VAL A 81 0.90 -15.71 0.70
N GLY A 82 0.85 -15.09 -0.48
CA GLY A 82 0.37 -15.74 -1.70
C GLY A 82 1.29 -16.86 -2.19
N GLU A 83 2.63 -16.70 -2.08
CA GLU A 83 3.58 -17.79 -2.43
C GLU A 83 3.44 -19.02 -1.51
N ASP A 84 2.95 -18.87 -0.26
CA ASP A 84 2.62 -19.99 0.65
C ASP A 84 1.19 -20.57 0.40
N GLY A 85 0.52 -20.17 -0.68
CA GLY A 85 -0.76 -20.71 -1.12
C GLY A 85 -2.00 -20.12 -0.44
N VAL A 86 -1.87 -18.99 0.23
CA VAL A 86 -3.02 -18.27 0.80
C VAL A 86 -3.68 -17.42 -0.27
N GLU A 87 -4.96 -17.64 -0.53
CA GLU A 87 -5.79 -16.83 -1.43
C GLU A 87 -6.74 -15.92 -0.62
N GLY A 88 -6.92 -14.68 -1.10
CA GLY A 88 -7.79 -13.71 -0.45
C GLY A 88 -7.27 -13.27 0.92
N GLN A 89 -8.15 -13.27 1.88
CA GLN A 89 -7.85 -12.94 3.28
C GLN A 89 -7.84 -14.21 4.13
N LYS A 90 -6.93 -14.30 5.10
CA LYS A 90 -6.84 -15.43 6.01
C LYS A 90 -6.43 -14.99 7.40
N GLU A 91 -7.12 -15.51 8.40
CA GLU A 91 -6.68 -15.43 9.78
C GLU A 91 -5.54 -16.42 10.04
N VAL A 92 -4.50 -15.96 10.71
CA VAL A 92 -3.27 -16.71 10.99
C VAL A 92 -2.80 -16.46 12.43
N ASN A 93 -1.81 -17.21 12.87
CA ASN A 93 -1.16 -17.03 14.17
C ASN A 93 0.28 -16.55 14.02
N MET A 94 0.94 -16.25 15.15
CA MET A 94 2.33 -15.77 15.17
C MET A 94 3.33 -16.80 14.60
N GLU A 95 3.07 -18.13 14.74
CA GLU A 95 3.94 -19.16 14.16
C GLU A 95 4.01 -19.01 12.64
N GLN A 96 2.88 -18.72 12.00
CA GLN A 96 2.82 -18.49 10.57
C GLN A 96 3.55 -17.21 10.17
N ILE A 97 3.42 -16.13 10.96
CA ILE A 97 4.16 -14.87 10.76
C ILE A 97 5.67 -15.12 10.87
N TYR A 98 6.13 -15.87 11.87
CA TYR A 98 7.55 -16.22 12.04
C TYR A 98 8.09 -17.07 10.89
N LYS A 99 7.31 -18.03 10.38
CA LYS A 99 7.67 -18.84 9.21
C LYS A 99 7.90 -17.96 7.99
N TRP A 100 7.01 -17.03 7.73
CA TRP A 100 7.14 -16.09 6.61
C TRP A 100 8.27 -15.08 6.80
N ASN A 101 8.41 -14.57 8.00
CA ASN A 101 9.43 -13.59 8.40
C ASN A 101 9.63 -12.48 7.37
N PRO A 102 8.62 -11.61 7.18
CA PRO A 102 8.62 -10.58 6.14
C PRO A 102 9.75 -9.57 6.34
N ASP A 103 10.24 -9.03 5.20
CA ASP A 103 11.14 -7.88 5.19
C ASP A 103 10.39 -6.57 5.41
N LYS A 104 9.11 -6.52 4.98
CA LYS A 104 8.25 -5.34 5.11
C LYS A 104 6.82 -5.74 5.44
N ILE A 105 6.18 -4.95 6.31
CA ILE A 105 4.76 -5.09 6.68
C ILE A 105 4.03 -3.80 6.31
N TYR A 106 2.94 -3.94 5.57
CA TYR A 106 2.01 -2.85 5.28
C TYR A 106 0.69 -3.10 6.01
N ILE A 107 0.31 -2.17 6.89
CA ILE A 107 -0.93 -2.23 7.68
C ILE A 107 -2.01 -1.44 6.95
N THR A 108 -3.13 -2.08 6.62
CA THR A 108 -4.24 -1.39 5.94
C THR A 108 -5.03 -0.50 6.90
N ASN A 109 -5.89 0.37 6.35
CA ASN A 109 -6.81 1.20 7.13
C ASN A 109 -8.13 0.47 7.47
N PHE A 110 -8.15 -0.87 7.44
CA PHE A 110 -9.25 -1.70 7.96
C PHE A 110 -8.98 -2.19 9.40
N THR A 111 -7.95 -1.69 10.03
CA THR A 111 -7.59 -1.94 11.43
C THR A 111 -7.11 -0.65 12.09
N GLU A 112 -7.33 -0.51 13.39
CA GLU A 112 -6.85 0.61 14.20
C GLU A 112 -5.33 0.54 14.44
N THR A 113 -4.74 -0.65 14.33
CA THR A 113 -3.31 -0.90 14.56
C THR A 113 -2.42 0.06 13.79
N GLN A 114 -1.44 0.61 14.50
CA GLN A 114 -0.41 1.49 13.97
C GLN A 114 0.95 0.76 13.89
N PRO A 115 1.92 1.25 13.10
CA PRO A 115 3.26 0.67 13.05
C PRO A 115 3.93 0.55 14.43
N GLU A 116 3.73 1.53 15.30
CA GLU A 116 4.30 1.59 16.65
C GLU A 116 3.76 0.46 17.54
N ASP A 117 2.52 -0.01 17.33
CA ASP A 117 1.95 -1.10 18.11
C ASP A 117 2.73 -2.40 17.90
N LEU A 118 3.19 -2.66 16.67
CA LEU A 118 4.03 -3.83 16.36
C LEU A 118 5.50 -3.58 16.75
N ILE A 119 6.05 -2.40 16.45
CA ILE A 119 7.45 -2.06 16.69
C ILE A 119 7.76 -2.05 18.20
N GLU A 120 6.85 -1.54 19.01
CA GLU A 120 6.96 -1.48 20.47
C GLU A 120 6.37 -2.71 21.16
N ASN A 121 5.90 -3.70 20.38
CA ASN A 121 5.34 -4.96 20.85
C ASN A 121 4.19 -4.77 21.85
N LYS A 122 3.24 -3.88 21.54
CA LYS A 122 2.14 -3.49 22.43
C LYS A 122 0.89 -4.37 22.31
N THR A 123 0.90 -5.35 21.41
CA THR A 123 -0.26 -6.24 21.17
C THR A 123 -0.25 -7.40 22.16
N ASP A 124 -1.29 -7.51 22.97
CA ASP A 124 -1.39 -8.56 23.98
C ASP A 124 -1.43 -9.97 23.34
N GLY A 125 -0.66 -10.90 23.89
CA GLY A 125 -0.62 -12.29 23.43
C GLY A 125 0.12 -12.54 22.10
N GLN A 126 0.72 -11.51 21.50
CA GLN A 126 1.46 -11.60 20.23
C GLN A 126 2.86 -11.02 20.39
N ASP A 127 3.90 -11.79 20.08
CA ASP A 127 5.28 -11.30 20.11
C ASP A 127 5.79 -10.96 18.70
N TRP A 128 5.70 -9.69 18.31
CA TRP A 128 6.18 -9.18 17.04
C TRP A 128 7.70 -8.89 17.04
N SER A 129 8.33 -8.84 18.22
CA SER A 129 9.74 -8.44 18.37
C SER A 129 10.72 -9.33 17.59
N GLN A 130 10.33 -10.56 17.25
CA GLN A 130 11.17 -11.51 16.50
C GLN A 130 11.07 -11.36 14.99
N VAL A 131 10.06 -10.65 14.48
CA VAL A 131 9.80 -10.47 13.05
C VAL A 131 10.81 -9.49 12.45
N LYS A 132 11.43 -9.86 11.32
CA LYS A 132 12.47 -9.06 10.67
C LYS A 132 12.01 -7.64 10.36
N ALA A 133 10.84 -7.46 9.75
CA ALA A 133 10.30 -6.14 9.44
C ALA A 133 10.16 -5.25 10.68
N VAL A 134 9.79 -5.83 11.83
CA VAL A 134 9.66 -5.10 13.11
C VAL A 134 11.04 -4.72 13.64
N LYS A 135 12.02 -5.63 13.65
CA LYS A 135 13.41 -5.33 14.05
C LYS A 135 14.04 -4.22 13.23
N ASP A 136 13.78 -4.25 11.93
CA ASP A 136 14.33 -3.27 10.98
C ASP A 136 13.49 -1.98 10.90
N LYS A 137 12.36 -1.90 11.64
CA LYS A 137 11.38 -0.79 11.61
C LYS A 137 10.77 -0.56 10.22
N GLU A 138 10.62 -1.62 9.45
CA GLU A 138 10.07 -1.64 8.11
C GLU A 138 8.56 -1.98 8.15
N VAL A 139 7.83 -1.29 9.02
CA VAL A 139 6.39 -1.43 9.22
C VAL A 139 5.72 -0.10 8.87
N TYR A 140 4.72 -0.13 8.00
CA TYR A 140 4.10 1.06 7.43
C TYR A 140 2.59 1.02 7.49
N LYS A 141 1.96 2.14 7.85
CA LYS A 141 0.53 2.34 7.67
C LYS A 141 0.26 2.80 6.25
N VAL A 142 -0.66 2.12 5.54
CA VAL A 142 -1.07 2.53 4.19
C VAL A 142 -1.76 3.90 4.25
N PRO A 143 -1.42 4.85 3.36
CA PRO A 143 -2.03 6.18 3.36
C PRO A 143 -3.55 6.18 3.14
N LEU A 144 -4.17 7.27 3.55
CA LEU A 144 -5.62 7.54 3.42
C LEU A 144 -5.82 8.90 2.73
N GLY A 145 -6.17 8.87 1.45
CA GLY A 145 -6.48 10.06 0.66
C GLY A 145 -7.98 10.31 0.51
N ILE A 146 -8.44 10.41 -0.74
CA ILE A 146 -9.90 10.49 -1.02
C ILE A 146 -10.64 9.24 -0.54
N TYR A 147 -9.93 8.13 -0.47
CA TYR A 147 -10.33 6.86 0.14
C TYR A 147 -9.07 6.13 0.62
N ARG A 148 -9.22 4.96 1.24
CA ARG A 148 -8.11 4.08 1.61
C ARG A 148 -7.30 3.71 0.37
N TRP A 149 -5.97 3.87 0.38
CA TRP A 149 -5.18 3.55 -0.81
C TRP A 149 -5.06 2.05 -1.08
N PHE A 150 -5.37 1.19 -0.10
CA PHE A 150 -5.25 -0.26 -0.28
C PHE A 150 -6.20 -0.82 -1.34
N PRO A 151 -7.54 -0.56 -1.33
CA PRO A 151 -8.37 -0.85 -2.49
C PRO A 151 -8.03 0.11 -3.63
N PRO A 152 -7.85 -0.37 -4.88
CA PRO A 152 -7.59 0.51 -6.02
C PRO A 152 -8.66 1.60 -6.17
N ASN A 153 -8.21 2.84 -6.25
CA ASN A 153 -9.07 4.03 -6.37
C ASN A 153 -8.33 5.13 -7.14
N GLY A 154 -8.86 6.36 -7.14
CA GLY A 154 -8.25 7.50 -7.85
C GLY A 154 -6.84 7.85 -7.41
N ASP A 155 -6.42 7.48 -6.20
CA ASP A 155 -5.05 7.72 -5.69
C ASP A 155 -4.06 6.59 -6.03
N ALA A 156 -4.46 5.60 -6.83
CA ALA A 156 -3.62 4.46 -7.21
C ALA A 156 -2.22 4.83 -7.74
N PRO A 157 -2.02 5.88 -8.56
CA PRO A 157 -0.69 6.30 -8.99
C PRO A 157 0.23 6.76 -7.84
N LEU A 158 -0.34 7.36 -6.80
CA LEU A 158 0.38 7.75 -5.59
C LEU A 158 0.77 6.52 -4.75
N MET A 159 -0.14 5.55 -4.60
CA MET A 159 0.14 4.27 -3.92
C MET A 159 1.29 3.53 -4.57
N LEU A 160 1.36 3.47 -5.91
CA LEU A 160 2.46 2.86 -6.65
C LEU A 160 3.81 3.52 -6.31
N LYS A 161 3.90 4.84 -6.36
CA LYS A 161 5.13 5.58 -6.04
C LYS A 161 5.54 5.39 -4.59
N TRP A 162 4.59 5.56 -3.66
CA TRP A 162 4.81 5.41 -2.22
C TRP A 162 5.33 4.01 -1.87
N MET A 163 4.68 2.96 -2.35
CA MET A 163 5.07 1.60 -2.04
C MET A 163 6.37 1.19 -2.76
N ALA A 164 6.59 1.62 -4.02
CA ALA A 164 7.83 1.36 -4.73
C ALA A 164 9.04 1.97 -4.01
N GLN A 165 8.91 3.19 -3.46
CA GLN A 165 9.96 3.84 -2.69
C GLN A 165 10.27 3.09 -1.39
N HIS A 166 9.25 2.58 -0.68
CA HIS A 166 9.47 1.77 0.52
C HIS A 166 10.09 0.41 0.19
N ASN A 167 9.67 -0.22 -0.91
CA ASN A 167 10.22 -1.52 -1.33
C ASN A 167 11.66 -1.41 -1.85
N HIS A 168 12.01 -0.30 -2.52
CA HIS A 168 13.31 -0.09 -3.16
C HIS A 168 13.83 1.35 -2.94
N PRO A 169 14.20 1.72 -1.70
CA PRO A 169 14.60 3.09 -1.36
C PRO A 169 15.93 3.52 -2.01
N ASP A 170 16.72 2.58 -2.50
CA ASP A 170 17.91 2.82 -3.31
C ASP A 170 17.60 3.27 -4.74
N LYS A 171 16.43 2.87 -5.29
CA LYS A 171 16.01 3.14 -6.66
C LYS A 171 15.03 4.30 -6.80
N PHE A 172 14.16 4.50 -5.82
CA PHE A 172 13.12 5.52 -5.84
C PHE A 172 13.29 6.51 -4.69
N LYS A 173 13.28 7.79 -5.01
CA LYS A 173 13.46 8.90 -4.05
C LYS A 173 12.44 10.00 -4.36
N TYR A 174 11.15 9.66 -4.25
CA TYR A 174 10.09 10.64 -4.46
C TYR A 174 9.98 11.57 -3.24
N ASN A 175 9.78 12.85 -3.47
CA ASN A 175 9.22 13.72 -2.44
C ASN A 175 7.70 13.50 -2.42
N MET A 176 7.24 12.55 -1.62
CA MET A 176 5.83 12.17 -1.58
C MET A 176 4.90 13.34 -1.23
N LYS A 177 5.37 14.34 -0.47
CA LYS A 177 4.57 15.54 -0.17
C LYS A 177 4.28 16.35 -1.43
N ASP A 178 5.30 16.59 -2.24
CA ASP A 178 5.17 17.32 -3.50
C ASP A 178 4.36 16.51 -4.52
N GLU A 179 4.58 15.19 -4.58
CA GLU A 179 3.81 14.29 -5.45
C GLU A 179 2.31 14.33 -5.12
N ILE A 180 1.94 14.23 -3.84
CA ILE A 180 0.55 14.28 -3.39
C ILE A 180 -0.07 15.66 -3.69
N LYS A 181 0.59 16.76 -3.34
CA LYS A 181 0.08 18.11 -3.62
C LYS A 181 -0.15 18.33 -5.11
N SER A 182 0.85 18.01 -5.94
CA SER A 182 0.76 18.18 -7.38
C SER A 182 -0.34 17.31 -7.99
N TYR A 183 -0.49 16.09 -7.48
CA TYR A 183 -1.51 15.16 -7.93
C TYR A 183 -2.91 15.67 -7.60
N TYR A 184 -3.14 16.12 -6.37
CA TYR A 184 -4.45 16.63 -5.93
C TYR A 184 -4.82 17.92 -6.66
N GLN A 185 -3.86 18.83 -6.87
CA GLN A 185 -4.09 20.03 -7.66
C GLN A 185 -4.44 19.69 -9.10
N LYS A 186 -3.72 18.75 -9.73
CA LYS A 186 -3.94 18.35 -11.12
C LYS A 186 -5.26 17.64 -11.36
N PHE A 187 -5.61 16.69 -10.50
CA PHE A 187 -6.72 15.76 -10.75
C PHE A 187 -8.00 16.09 -10.00
N TYR A 188 -7.90 16.73 -8.84
CA TYR A 188 -9.05 17.07 -8.01
C TYR A 188 -9.31 18.57 -7.94
N ASP A 189 -8.43 19.41 -8.54
CA ASP A 189 -8.50 20.87 -8.48
C ASP A 189 -8.55 21.36 -7.01
N TYR A 190 -7.74 20.71 -6.17
CA TYR A 190 -7.71 20.93 -4.73
C TYR A 190 -6.29 21.17 -4.23
N GLU A 191 -6.07 22.29 -3.55
CA GLU A 191 -4.80 22.66 -2.95
C GLU A 191 -4.72 22.14 -1.52
N LEU A 192 -3.84 21.14 -1.30
CA LEU A 192 -3.60 20.56 0.01
C LEU A 192 -2.62 21.39 0.82
N SER A 193 -2.94 21.64 2.10
CA SER A 193 -1.96 22.15 3.07
C SER A 193 -0.94 21.06 3.45
N ASP A 194 0.18 21.47 4.06
CA ASP A 194 1.16 20.51 4.62
C ASP A 194 0.53 19.60 5.66
N LYS A 195 -0.41 20.12 6.46
CA LYS A 195 -1.14 19.36 7.45
C LYS A 195 -2.02 18.28 6.82
N ASP A 196 -2.70 18.59 5.71
CA ASP A 196 -3.52 17.60 5.00
C ASP A 196 -2.65 16.47 4.44
N VAL A 197 -1.48 16.81 3.88
CA VAL A 197 -0.54 15.82 3.35
C VAL A 197 0.00 14.90 4.47
N GLU A 198 0.30 15.45 5.65
CA GLU A 198 0.69 14.62 6.81
C GLU A 198 -0.44 13.67 7.24
N LEU A 199 -1.69 14.13 7.26
CA LEU A 199 -2.83 13.27 7.57
C LEU A 199 -3.05 12.16 6.52
N ILE A 200 -2.76 12.45 5.25
CA ILE A 200 -2.81 11.44 4.18
C ILE A 200 -1.72 10.39 4.39
N LEU A 201 -0.47 10.81 4.63
CA LEU A 201 0.67 9.91 4.76
C LEU A 201 0.70 9.14 6.07
N HIS A 202 0.18 9.73 7.14
CA HIS A 202 0.19 9.19 8.50
C HIS A 202 -1.23 9.17 9.11
N PRO A 203 -2.14 8.35 8.55
CA PRO A 203 -3.50 8.27 9.06
C PRO A 203 -3.52 7.71 10.48
N SER A 204 -4.33 8.32 11.34
CA SER A 204 -4.53 7.84 12.72
C SER A 204 -5.34 6.53 12.77
N SER A 205 -5.42 5.92 13.95
CA SER A 205 -6.26 4.74 14.21
C SER A 205 -7.74 4.97 13.85
N ASP A 206 -8.23 6.21 13.97
CA ASP A 206 -9.62 6.56 13.63
C ASP A 206 -9.95 6.32 12.14
N ALA A 207 -8.94 6.24 11.26
CA ALA A 207 -9.14 5.89 9.85
C ALA A 207 -9.80 4.51 9.64
N ALA A 208 -9.72 3.62 10.62
CA ALA A 208 -10.38 2.30 10.57
C ALA A 208 -11.89 2.36 10.75
N LYS A 209 -12.41 3.46 11.29
CA LYS A 209 -13.83 3.64 11.62
C LYS A 209 -14.72 4.09 10.45
N TYR A 210 -14.13 4.42 9.31
CA TYR A 210 -14.83 4.96 8.13
C TYR A 210 -14.91 3.98 6.97
#